data_17ef32daf8ed8b4643c0917fa9194c7c
#
_entry.id   17ef32daf8ed8b4643c0917fa9194c7c
#
_cell.length_a   1.000
_cell.length_b   1.000
_cell.length_c   1.000
_cell.angle_alpha   90.00
_cell.angle_beta   90.00
_cell.angle_gamma   90.00
#
_symmetry.space_group_name_H-M   'P 1'
#
loop_
_entity.id
_entity.type
_entity.pdbx_description
1 polymer ?
#
loop_
_entity_poly.entity_id
_entity_poly.type
_entity_poly.pdbx_seq_one_letter_code
_entity_poly.pdbx_strand_id
1 'polypeptide(L)'
;MSNITFDMPIDRTVTVITDGRNITNIVFDMNIPDRPDPICEKAKEQFLAYFDGRLKEFSLPYDISGIGTPFFRSILTAVQKIPYGERVTYMQTAEMAGSKAVRACGSALKRNPLPILIPCHRIV
;
A
#
# COMPACT_ATOMS: atom_id res chain seq x y z
N MET A 1 14.38 -3.54 12.71
CA MET A 1 13.08 -3.22 12.07
C MET A 1 12.07 -2.85 13.13
N SER A 2 11.18 -1.95 12.81
CA SER A 2 10.14 -1.47 13.71
C SER A 2 8.76 -1.81 13.15
N ASN A 3 7.76 -1.92 14.03
CA ASN A 3 6.41 -2.24 13.61
C ASN A 3 5.38 -1.73 14.62
N ILE A 4 4.18 -1.50 14.14
CA ILE A 4 3.02 -1.17 14.97
C ILE A 4 1.79 -1.86 14.38
N THR A 5 0.92 -2.38 15.27
CA THR A 5 -0.34 -3.01 14.88
C THR A 5 -1.51 -2.21 15.47
N PHE A 6 -2.55 -2.03 14.68
CA PHE A 6 -3.77 -1.33 15.11
C PHE A 6 -4.99 -1.85 14.37
N ASP A 7 -6.18 -1.54 14.89
CA ASP A 7 -7.43 -2.05 14.34
C ASP A 7 -7.89 -1.28 13.11
N MET A 8 -8.49 -2.01 12.16
CA MET A 8 -9.19 -1.47 11.01
C MET A 8 -10.70 -1.51 11.23
N PRO A 9 -11.49 -0.68 10.51
CA PRO A 9 -12.95 -0.63 10.69
C PRO A 9 -13.70 -1.93 10.41
N ILE A 10 -13.14 -2.87 9.67
CA ILE A 10 -13.80 -4.11 9.24
C ILE A 10 -13.39 -5.32 10.08
N ASP A 11 -13.16 -5.11 11.36
CA ASP A 11 -12.81 -6.16 12.33
C ASP A 11 -11.55 -6.94 11.94
N ARG A 12 -10.55 -6.22 11.43
CA ARG A 12 -9.23 -6.75 11.10
C ARG A 12 -8.15 -5.88 11.72
N THR A 13 -6.95 -6.41 11.82
CA THR A 13 -5.79 -5.62 12.23
C THR A 13 -4.87 -5.35 11.06
N VAL A 14 -4.15 -4.27 11.10
CA VAL A 14 -3.11 -3.91 10.15
C VAL A 14 -1.81 -3.66 10.89
N THR A 15 -0.73 -4.23 10.37
CA THR A 15 0.62 -4.04 10.91
C THR A 15 1.45 -3.28 9.89
N VAL A 16 2.03 -2.17 10.31
CA VAL A 16 2.97 -1.37 9.51
C VAL A 16 4.38 -1.72 9.96
N ILE A 17 5.24 -2.09 9.02
CA ILE A 17 6.62 -2.49 9.26
C ILE A 17 7.54 -1.49 8.59
N THR A 18 8.57 -1.02 9.31
CA THR A 18 9.56 -0.06 8.81
C THR A 18 10.99 -0.59 8.96
N ASP A 19 11.91 -0.03 8.18
CA ASP A 19 13.34 -0.26 8.32
C ASP A 19 14.06 0.90 9.02
N GLY A 20 13.31 1.82 9.62
CA GLY A 20 13.85 3.03 10.26
C GLY A 20 13.90 4.25 9.35
N ARG A 21 13.72 4.07 8.05
CA ARG A 21 13.69 5.15 7.05
C ARG A 21 12.40 5.16 6.24
N ASN A 22 11.95 3.98 5.85
CA ASN A 22 10.77 3.79 5.00
C ASN A 22 9.86 2.73 5.57
N ILE A 23 8.59 2.80 5.21
CA ILE A 23 7.65 1.70 5.40
C ILE A 23 7.99 0.66 4.35
N THR A 24 8.23 -0.57 4.78
CA THR A 24 8.64 -1.66 3.89
C THR A 24 7.51 -2.64 3.61
N ASN A 25 6.59 -2.80 4.56
CA ASN A 25 5.48 -3.74 4.44
C ASN A 25 4.27 -3.26 5.21
N ILE A 26 3.11 -3.60 4.69
CA ILE A 26 1.82 -3.48 5.38
C ILE A 26 1.17 -4.85 5.31
N VAL A 27 0.88 -5.45 6.46
CA VAL A 27 0.39 -6.81 6.57
C VAL A 27 -0.88 -6.84 7.40
N PHE A 28 -1.84 -7.68 7.01
CA PHE A 28 -3.10 -7.82 7.72
C PHE A 28 -3.09 -9.05 8.62
N ASP A 29 -3.77 -8.94 9.77
CA ASP A 29 -4.01 -10.04 10.71
C ASP A 29 -2.72 -10.74 11.20
N MET A 30 -1.64 -9.96 11.31
CA MET A 30 -0.37 -10.45 11.87
C MET A 30 -0.36 -10.26 13.38
N ASN A 31 0.12 -11.25 14.11
CA ASN A 31 0.18 -11.22 15.58
C ASN A 31 1.64 -11.20 16.05
N ILE A 32 2.23 -10.02 16.10
CA ILE A 32 3.59 -9.80 16.60
C ILE A 32 3.60 -8.64 17.60
N PRO A 33 4.49 -8.68 18.61
CA PRO A 33 4.60 -7.58 19.57
C PRO A 33 5.02 -6.27 18.90
N ASP A 34 4.46 -5.16 19.33
CA ASP A 34 4.78 -3.84 18.80
C ASP A 34 6.20 -3.40 19.17
N ARG A 35 6.90 -2.84 18.18
CA ARG A 35 8.21 -2.18 18.34
C ARG A 35 8.20 -0.90 17.51
N PRO A 36 7.41 0.11 17.91
CA PRO A 36 7.21 1.28 17.07
C PRO A 36 8.42 2.20 17.02
N ASP A 37 8.58 2.86 15.87
CA ASP A 37 9.45 4.01 15.67
C ASP A 37 8.59 5.22 15.31
N PRO A 38 9.16 6.44 15.13
CA PRO A 38 8.37 7.62 14.79
C PRO A 38 7.57 7.48 13.49
N ILE A 39 8.09 6.72 12.51
CA ILE A 39 7.37 6.46 11.26
C ILE A 39 6.14 5.60 11.52
N CYS A 40 6.27 4.57 12.36
CA CYS A 40 5.15 3.73 12.77
C CYS A 40 4.03 4.55 13.42
N GLU A 41 4.37 5.44 14.33
CA GLU A 41 3.39 6.29 15.03
C GLU A 41 2.67 7.21 14.06
N LYS A 42 3.41 7.83 13.14
CA LYS A 42 2.83 8.69 12.10
C LYS A 42 1.94 7.89 11.16
N ALA A 43 2.35 6.68 10.79
CA ALA A 43 1.58 5.78 9.93
C ALA A 43 0.25 5.42 10.59
N LYS A 44 0.26 5.04 11.86
CA LYS A 44 -0.96 4.73 12.60
C LYS A 44 -1.91 5.92 12.60
N GLU A 45 -1.42 7.11 12.90
CA GLU A 45 -2.22 8.33 12.91
C GLU A 45 -2.87 8.57 11.54
N GLN A 46 -2.10 8.49 10.47
CA GLN A 46 -2.60 8.74 9.12
C GLN A 46 -3.56 7.65 8.64
N PHE A 47 -3.29 6.38 8.94
CA PHE A 47 -4.18 5.28 8.57
C PHE A 47 -5.54 5.42 9.27
N LEU A 48 -5.55 5.72 10.56
CA LEU A 48 -6.80 5.93 11.29
C LEU A 48 -7.59 7.12 10.75
N ALA A 49 -6.91 8.21 10.41
CA ALA A 49 -7.54 9.37 9.78
C ALA A 49 -8.11 9.03 8.39
N TYR A 50 -7.40 8.21 7.62
CA TYR A 50 -7.86 7.74 6.32
C TYR A 50 -9.12 6.87 6.45
N PHE A 51 -9.15 5.95 7.40
CA PHE A 51 -10.32 5.10 7.65
C PHE A 51 -11.53 5.91 8.13
N ASP A 52 -11.31 7.02 8.82
CA ASP A 52 -12.36 7.93 9.27
C ASP A 52 -12.83 8.91 8.19
N GLY A 53 -12.24 8.89 7.01
CA GLY A 53 -12.56 9.82 5.93
C GLY A 53 -11.99 11.23 6.12
N ARG A 54 -11.11 11.44 7.10
CA ARG A 54 -10.48 12.74 7.38
C ARG A 54 -9.19 12.97 6.58
N LEU A 55 -8.62 11.93 5.99
CA LEU A 55 -7.40 12.00 5.20
C LEU A 55 -7.63 11.30 3.86
N LYS A 56 -7.23 11.94 2.75
CA LYS A 56 -7.39 11.40 1.40
C LYS A 56 -6.08 10.92 0.80
N GLU A 57 -4.96 11.52 1.20
CA GLU A 57 -3.63 11.19 0.71
C GLU A 57 -2.66 11.03 1.86
N PHE A 58 -1.75 10.08 1.73
CA PHE A 58 -0.73 9.81 2.74
C PHE A 58 0.54 10.62 2.45
N SER A 59 1.22 11.03 3.54
CA SER A 59 2.55 11.63 3.47
C SER A 59 3.56 10.78 4.24
N LEU A 60 3.63 9.49 3.91
CA LEU A 60 4.46 8.49 4.58
C LEU A 60 5.61 8.05 3.68
N PRO A 61 6.81 7.83 4.23
CA PRO A 61 7.96 7.45 3.40
C PRO A 61 7.90 5.97 3.00
N TYR A 62 8.07 5.70 1.71
CA TYR A 62 8.31 4.35 1.19
C TYR A 62 9.06 4.46 -0.13
N ASP A 63 9.76 3.39 -0.49
CA ASP A 63 10.57 3.34 -1.71
C ASP A 63 10.36 2.00 -2.41
N ILE A 64 9.91 2.04 -3.66
CA ILE A 64 9.67 0.85 -4.47
C ILE A 64 10.81 0.54 -5.44
N SER A 65 11.86 1.37 -5.49
CA SER A 65 12.92 1.25 -6.51
C SER A 65 13.67 -0.08 -6.49
N GLY A 66 13.72 -0.74 -5.34
CA GLY A 66 14.36 -2.05 -5.19
C GLY A 66 13.41 -3.24 -5.13
N ILE A 67 12.12 -3.03 -5.38
CA ILE A 67 11.11 -4.08 -5.23
C ILE A 67 10.86 -4.80 -6.54
N GLY A 68 11.03 -6.13 -6.55
CA GLY A 68 10.63 -7.00 -7.64
C GLY A 68 11.27 -6.68 -8.99
N THR A 69 10.55 -6.97 -10.07
CA THR A 69 10.98 -6.74 -11.44
C THR A 69 10.62 -5.33 -11.93
N PRO A 70 11.24 -4.86 -13.02
CA PRO A 70 10.82 -3.59 -13.64
C PRO A 70 9.32 -3.55 -14.00
N PHE A 71 8.77 -4.66 -14.48
CA PHE A 71 7.34 -4.77 -14.77
C PHE A 71 6.51 -4.57 -13.51
N PHE A 72 6.86 -5.25 -12.41
CA PHE A 72 6.18 -5.13 -11.13
C PHE A 72 6.17 -3.68 -10.65
N ARG A 73 7.33 -3.00 -10.72
CA ARG A 73 7.42 -1.59 -10.32
C ARG A 73 6.61 -0.67 -11.22
N SER A 74 6.52 -0.95 -12.52
CA SER A 74 5.72 -0.14 -13.44
C SER A 74 4.22 -0.24 -13.10
N ILE A 75 3.75 -1.41 -12.69
CA ILE A 75 2.36 -1.60 -12.24
C ILE A 75 2.12 -0.83 -10.95
N LEU A 76 3.00 -0.94 -9.97
CA LEU A 76 2.86 -0.19 -8.71
C LEU A 76 2.88 1.32 -8.94
N THR A 77 3.72 1.81 -9.83
CA THR A 77 3.78 3.22 -10.20
C THR A 77 2.47 3.70 -10.83
N ALA A 78 1.89 2.89 -11.71
CA ALA A 78 0.59 3.20 -12.32
C ALA A 78 -0.51 3.30 -11.27
N VAL A 79 -0.54 2.36 -10.33
CA VAL A 79 -1.53 2.34 -9.24
C VAL A 79 -1.45 3.59 -8.36
N GLN A 80 -0.25 4.09 -8.10
CA GLN A 80 -0.04 5.31 -7.31
C GLN A 80 -0.70 6.54 -7.93
N LYS A 81 -0.96 6.53 -9.22
CA LYS A 81 -1.55 7.67 -9.95
C LYS A 81 -3.07 7.70 -9.88
N ILE A 82 -3.72 6.69 -9.33
CA ILE A 82 -5.17 6.64 -9.21
C ILE A 82 -5.63 7.55 -8.07
N PRO A 83 -6.40 8.62 -8.34
CA PRO A 83 -6.82 9.54 -7.29
C PRO A 83 -7.79 8.91 -6.30
N TYR A 84 -7.84 9.49 -5.11
CA TYR A 84 -8.83 9.12 -4.10
C TYR A 84 -10.27 9.26 -4.66
N GLY A 85 -11.08 8.25 -4.42
CA GLY A 85 -12.48 8.23 -4.87
C GLY A 85 -12.67 7.78 -6.30
N GLU A 86 -11.60 7.57 -7.07
CA GLU A 86 -11.66 7.04 -8.43
C GLU A 86 -11.38 5.54 -8.46
N ARG A 87 -11.92 4.87 -9.48
CA ARG A 87 -11.69 3.45 -9.72
C ARG A 87 -11.31 3.23 -11.17
N VAL A 88 -10.40 2.28 -11.40
CA VAL A 88 -9.98 1.88 -12.73
C VAL A 88 -10.06 0.36 -12.85
N THR A 89 -10.10 -0.13 -14.08
CA THR A 89 -10.08 -1.57 -14.35
C THR A 89 -8.65 -2.11 -14.39
N TYR A 90 -8.50 -3.44 -14.30
CA TYR A 90 -7.20 -4.08 -14.49
C TYR A 90 -6.59 -3.74 -15.86
N MET A 91 -7.45 -3.72 -16.90
CA MET A 91 -7.00 -3.37 -18.24
C MET A 91 -6.47 -1.93 -18.31
N GLN A 92 -7.19 -0.98 -17.73
CA GLN A 92 -6.74 0.43 -17.67
C GLN A 92 -5.43 0.56 -16.89
N THR A 93 -5.27 -0.18 -15.81
CA THR A 93 -4.04 -0.18 -15.02
C THR A 93 -2.86 -0.69 -15.83
N ALA A 94 -3.05 -1.79 -16.57
CA ALA A 94 -2.02 -2.33 -17.44
C ALA A 94 -1.63 -1.33 -18.54
N GLU A 95 -2.60 -0.67 -19.15
CA GLU A 95 -2.36 0.37 -20.15
C GLU A 95 -1.58 1.55 -19.59
N MET A 96 -1.91 2.00 -18.38
CA MET A 96 -1.18 3.07 -17.69
C MET A 96 0.28 2.70 -17.45
N ALA A 97 0.57 1.41 -17.26
CA ALA A 97 1.92 0.89 -17.10
C ALA A 97 2.62 0.58 -18.43
N GLY A 98 1.96 0.85 -19.56
CA GLY A 98 2.51 0.58 -20.89
C GLY A 98 2.48 -0.89 -21.28
N SER A 99 1.54 -1.67 -20.74
CA SER A 99 1.46 -3.11 -20.96
C SER A 99 0.06 -3.55 -21.42
N LYS A 100 0.00 -4.68 -22.12
CA LYS A 100 -1.26 -5.36 -22.46
C LYS A 100 -1.48 -6.61 -21.61
N ALA A 101 -0.55 -6.93 -20.71
CA ALA A 101 -0.56 -8.15 -19.91
C ALA A 101 -1.48 -8.01 -18.68
N VAL A 102 -2.79 -8.07 -18.89
CA VAL A 102 -3.79 -7.85 -17.83
C VAL A 102 -3.68 -8.90 -16.71
N ARG A 103 -3.46 -10.16 -17.03
CA ARG A 103 -3.29 -11.23 -16.03
C ARG A 103 -2.03 -11.02 -15.18
N ALA A 104 -0.92 -10.65 -15.82
CA ALA A 104 0.32 -10.37 -15.12
C ALA A 104 0.17 -9.15 -14.21
N CYS A 105 -0.60 -8.14 -14.62
CA CYS A 105 -0.96 -7.00 -13.81
C CYS A 105 -1.71 -7.44 -12.54
N GLY A 106 -2.75 -8.26 -12.68
CA GLY A 106 -3.51 -8.77 -11.54
C GLY A 106 -2.63 -9.59 -10.59
N SER A 107 -1.74 -10.41 -11.13
CA SER A 107 -0.79 -11.19 -10.34
C SER A 107 0.19 -10.30 -9.57
N ALA A 108 0.67 -9.22 -10.20
CA ALA A 108 1.55 -8.25 -9.56
C ALA A 108 0.83 -7.54 -8.39
N LEU A 109 -0.42 -7.15 -8.60
CA LEU A 109 -1.20 -6.45 -7.56
C LEU A 109 -1.42 -7.29 -6.32
N LYS A 110 -1.56 -8.60 -6.45
CA LYS A 110 -1.68 -9.53 -5.32
C LYS A 110 -0.42 -9.56 -4.45
N ARG A 111 0.72 -9.18 -5.00
CA ARG A 111 2.02 -9.18 -4.31
C ARG A 111 2.44 -7.80 -3.83
N ASN A 112 1.54 -6.82 -3.90
CA ASN A 112 1.80 -5.47 -3.41
C ASN A 112 2.19 -5.52 -1.93
N PRO A 113 3.42 -5.12 -1.55
CA PRO A 113 3.86 -5.14 -0.15
C PRO A 113 3.33 -3.98 0.67
N LEU A 114 2.71 -2.98 0.03
CA LEU A 114 2.26 -1.75 0.64
C LEU A 114 0.76 -1.48 0.34
N PRO A 115 -0.14 -2.44 0.62
CA PRO A 115 -1.56 -2.20 0.39
C PRO A 115 -2.02 -0.97 1.17
N ILE A 116 -3.05 -0.30 0.68
CA ILE A 116 -3.57 0.97 1.21
C ILE A 116 -2.69 2.16 0.81
N LEU A 117 -1.38 2.15 1.08
CA LEU A 117 -0.47 3.20 0.61
C LEU A 117 -0.37 3.20 -0.91
N ILE A 118 -0.19 2.03 -1.52
CA ILE A 118 -0.32 1.85 -2.96
C ILE A 118 -1.72 1.30 -3.18
N PRO A 119 -2.66 2.10 -3.68
CA PRO A 119 -4.09 1.83 -3.53
C PRO A 119 -4.63 0.79 -4.52
N CYS A 120 -4.18 -0.45 -4.43
CA CYS A 120 -4.67 -1.54 -5.29
C CYS A 120 -6.18 -1.80 -5.10
N HIS A 121 -6.76 -1.36 -4.00
CA HIS A 121 -8.21 -1.44 -3.76
C HIS A 121 -9.03 -0.53 -4.68
N ARG A 122 -8.41 0.39 -5.43
CA ARG A 122 -9.07 1.26 -6.42
C ARG A 122 -9.18 0.61 -7.79
N ILE A 123 -8.74 -0.64 -7.93
CA ILE A 123 -8.79 -1.39 -9.17
C ILE A 123 -9.92 -2.43 -9.07
N VAL A 124 -10.75 -2.45 -10.07
CA VAL A 124 -11.94 -3.32 -10.12
C VAL A 124 -11.92 -4.29 -11.29
#